data_bbed4938ec0a1e7e7f555b9f5e094d8b
#
_entry.id   bbed4938ec0a1e7e7f555b9f5e094d8b
#
_cell.length_a   1.000
_cell.length_b   1.000
_cell.length_c   1.000
_cell.angle_alpha   90.00
_cell.angle_beta   90.00
_cell.angle_gamma   90.00
#
_symmetry.space_group_name_H-M   'P 1'
#
loop_
_entity.id
_entity.type
_entity.pdbx_description
1 polymer ?
#
loop_
_entity_poly.entity_id
_entity_poly.type
_entity_poly.pdbx_seq_one_letter_code
_entity_poly.pdbx_strand_id
1 'polypeptide(L)'
;MPETETVQLFITCLVDSFFPSIGEALVHVLNRAGVRVEFPVEQTCCGQPAFNAGLRSQARPLAEHTIQVFEKTTGKIIIPSGSCAAMLKYGYPELFEGDPDWLAKARLLAGRVHEFTEYLVDVRGISDLGSRWPGKLTYHPSCHLLRMLGVDRQPRLLLAGV
;
A
#
# COMPACT_ATOMS: atom_id res chain seq x y z
N MET A 1 17.08 -14.81 -18.26
CA MET A 1 15.67 -14.64 -17.87
C MET A 1 15.57 -13.32 -17.13
N PRO A 2 14.58 -12.45 -17.37
CA PRO A 2 14.44 -11.25 -16.56
C PRO A 2 14.30 -11.68 -15.10
N GLU A 3 15.04 -11.01 -14.21
CA GLU A 3 14.91 -11.24 -12.76
C GLU A 3 13.47 -10.99 -12.34
N THR A 4 12.89 -11.94 -11.60
CA THR A 4 11.54 -11.78 -11.06
C THR A 4 11.56 -10.64 -10.04
N GLU A 5 10.78 -9.58 -10.30
CA GLU A 5 10.69 -8.46 -9.39
C GLU A 5 10.21 -8.93 -8.01
N THR A 6 10.91 -8.51 -6.96
CA THR A 6 10.50 -8.76 -5.58
C THR A 6 9.94 -7.47 -4.98
N VAL A 7 8.76 -7.58 -4.35
CA VAL A 7 8.09 -6.48 -3.67
C VAL A 7 7.88 -6.79 -2.20
N GLN A 8 7.81 -5.75 -1.39
CA GLN A 8 7.48 -5.83 0.02
C GLN A 8 5.98 -5.62 0.21
N LEU A 9 5.33 -6.46 0.99
CA LEU A 9 3.91 -6.33 1.27
C LEU A 9 3.69 -5.63 2.61
N PHE A 10 3.00 -4.48 2.59
CA PHE A 10 2.49 -3.86 3.79
C PHE A 10 1.04 -4.27 3.99
N ILE A 11 0.78 -5.19 4.93
CA ILE A 11 -0.58 -5.58 5.30
C ILE A 11 -1.12 -4.62 6.34
N THR A 12 -2.33 -4.10 6.08
CA THR A 12 -2.96 -3.15 7.00
C THR A 12 -3.55 -3.85 8.21
N CYS A 13 -3.59 -3.18 9.35
CA CYS A 13 -4.14 -3.75 10.59
C CYS A 13 -5.59 -4.25 10.43
N LEU A 14 -6.40 -3.59 9.59
CA LEU A 14 -7.76 -4.04 9.29
C LEU A 14 -7.78 -5.34 8.49
N VAL A 15 -6.90 -5.47 7.49
CA VAL A 15 -6.78 -6.71 6.70
C VAL A 15 -6.31 -7.84 7.60
N ASP A 16 -5.26 -7.63 8.36
CA ASP A 16 -4.68 -8.64 9.24
C ASP A 16 -5.68 -9.13 10.31
N SER A 17 -6.37 -8.18 10.97
CA SER A 17 -7.23 -8.52 12.12
C SER A 17 -8.64 -9.00 11.73
N PHE A 18 -9.20 -8.54 10.61
CA PHE A 18 -10.61 -8.78 10.27
C PHE A 18 -10.82 -9.46 8.93
N PHE A 19 -9.88 -9.32 7.99
CA PHE A 19 -10.04 -9.80 6.62
C PHE A 19 -8.78 -10.50 6.09
N PRO A 20 -8.20 -11.49 6.80
CA PRO A 20 -6.93 -12.12 6.39
C PRO A 20 -6.97 -12.72 4.98
N SER A 21 -8.13 -13.19 4.54
CA SER A 21 -8.33 -13.71 3.18
C SER A 21 -8.06 -12.66 2.08
N ILE A 22 -8.19 -11.35 2.37
CA ILE A 22 -7.80 -10.29 1.43
C ILE A 22 -6.28 -10.27 1.27
N GLY A 23 -5.53 -10.43 2.36
CA GLY A 23 -4.07 -10.50 2.33
C GLY A 23 -3.57 -11.69 1.51
N GLU A 24 -4.18 -12.87 1.72
CA GLU A 24 -3.88 -14.08 0.95
C GLU A 24 -4.20 -13.89 -0.54
N ALA A 25 -5.37 -13.35 -0.87
CA ALA A 25 -5.76 -13.07 -2.24
C ALA A 25 -4.79 -12.10 -2.93
N LEU A 26 -4.30 -11.08 -2.21
CA LEU A 26 -3.32 -10.14 -2.72
C LEU A 26 -2.01 -10.85 -3.11
N VAL A 27 -1.50 -11.75 -2.25
CA VAL A 27 -0.31 -12.54 -2.55
C VAL A 27 -0.53 -13.42 -3.78
N HIS A 28 -1.69 -14.07 -3.88
CA HIS A 28 -2.03 -14.89 -5.06
C HIS A 28 -2.06 -14.05 -6.35
N VAL A 29 -2.66 -12.86 -6.31
CA VAL A 29 -2.72 -11.98 -7.49
C VAL A 29 -1.34 -11.49 -7.89
N LEU A 30 -0.50 -11.07 -6.94
CA LEU A 30 0.87 -10.63 -7.21
C LEU A 30 1.72 -11.77 -7.80
N ASN A 31 1.63 -12.97 -7.23
CA ASN A 31 2.32 -14.15 -7.77
C ASN A 31 1.85 -14.49 -9.20
N ARG A 32 0.55 -14.39 -9.47
CA ARG A 32 0.00 -14.57 -10.83
C ARG A 32 0.48 -13.50 -11.81
N ALA A 33 0.74 -12.30 -11.31
CA ALA A 33 1.36 -11.21 -12.06
C ALA A 33 2.89 -11.39 -12.27
N GLY A 34 3.47 -12.51 -11.83
CA GLY A 34 4.90 -12.80 -11.95
C GLY A 34 5.77 -11.99 -10.98
N VAL A 35 5.22 -11.60 -9.82
CA VAL A 35 5.90 -10.82 -8.79
C VAL A 35 6.12 -11.68 -7.56
N ARG A 36 7.35 -11.70 -7.06
CA ARG A 36 7.69 -12.32 -5.77
C ARG A 36 7.31 -11.39 -4.63
N VAL A 37 6.66 -11.93 -3.61
CA VAL A 37 6.21 -11.17 -2.45
C VAL A 37 7.04 -11.54 -1.22
N GLU A 38 7.55 -10.53 -0.53
CA GLU A 38 8.14 -10.65 0.79
C GLU A 38 7.30 -9.88 1.82
N PHE A 39 7.22 -10.41 3.03
CA PHE A 39 6.41 -9.86 4.10
C PHE A 39 7.26 -9.61 5.35
N PRO A 40 7.62 -8.34 5.65
CA PRO A 40 8.28 -8.01 6.90
C PRO A 40 7.34 -8.25 8.10
N VAL A 41 7.62 -9.25 8.91
CA VAL A 41 6.74 -9.69 10.02
C VAL A 41 6.67 -8.69 11.18
N GLU A 42 7.66 -7.80 11.29
CA GLU A 42 7.72 -6.79 12.35
C GLU A 42 6.81 -5.57 12.08
N GLN A 43 6.16 -5.49 10.93
CA GLN A 43 5.29 -4.37 10.61
C GLN A 43 4.08 -4.28 11.56
N THR A 44 3.59 -3.07 11.78
CA THR A 44 2.45 -2.78 12.65
C THR A 44 1.46 -1.85 11.94
N CYS A 45 0.54 -1.24 12.69
CA CYS A 45 -0.38 -0.23 12.15
C CYS A 45 0.41 0.97 11.58
N CYS A 46 -0.06 1.51 10.43
CA CYS A 46 0.53 2.70 9.81
C CYS A 46 0.36 4.00 10.64
N GLY A 47 -0.42 3.98 11.72
CA GLY A 47 -0.66 5.16 12.55
C GLY A 47 -1.71 6.14 12.02
N GLN A 48 -2.32 5.89 10.87
CA GLN A 48 -3.30 6.79 10.25
C GLN A 48 -4.48 7.17 11.15
N PRO A 49 -5.10 6.27 11.94
CA PRO A 49 -6.18 6.65 12.84
C PRO A 49 -5.77 7.71 13.87
N ALA A 50 -4.60 7.55 14.47
CA ALA A 50 -4.06 8.54 15.42
C ALA A 50 -3.73 9.87 14.71
N PHE A 51 -3.13 9.79 13.53
CA PHE A 51 -2.80 10.97 12.73
C PHE A 51 -4.06 11.77 12.36
N ASN A 52 -5.11 11.13 11.85
CA ASN A 52 -6.37 11.78 11.49
C ASN A 52 -7.13 12.36 12.69
N ALA A 53 -6.95 11.79 13.88
CA ALA A 53 -7.49 12.31 15.13
C ALA A 53 -6.67 13.50 15.71
N GLY A 54 -5.59 13.93 15.03
CA GLY A 54 -4.71 14.99 15.50
C GLY A 54 -3.72 14.54 16.60
N LEU A 55 -3.69 13.26 16.92
CA LEU A 55 -2.84 12.68 17.97
C LEU A 55 -1.42 12.40 17.42
N ARG A 56 -0.73 13.48 17.00
CA ARG A 56 0.59 13.41 16.34
C ARG A 56 1.64 12.67 17.18
N SER A 57 1.66 12.89 18.49
CA SER A 57 2.58 12.21 19.41
C SER A 57 2.37 10.70 19.50
N GLN A 58 1.16 10.21 19.22
CA GLN A 58 0.85 8.78 19.17
C GLN A 58 1.10 8.19 17.78
N ALA A 59 0.89 8.97 16.72
CA ALA A 59 1.15 8.54 15.35
C ALA A 59 2.66 8.40 15.07
N ARG A 60 3.48 9.28 15.64
CA ARG A 60 4.92 9.35 15.39
C ARG A 60 5.67 8.04 15.67
N PRO A 61 5.58 7.39 16.84
CA PRO A 61 6.30 6.15 17.10
C PRO A 61 5.87 4.99 16.16
N LEU A 62 4.62 4.97 15.70
CA LEU A 62 4.16 3.98 14.72
C LEU A 62 4.80 4.24 13.35
N ALA A 63 4.92 5.49 12.94
CA ALA A 63 5.57 5.87 11.71
C ALA A 63 7.09 5.58 11.74
N GLU A 64 7.76 5.92 12.83
CA GLU A 64 9.18 5.62 13.07
C GLU A 64 9.44 4.12 12.97
N HIS A 65 8.63 3.32 13.65
CA HIS A 65 8.73 1.86 13.59
C HIS A 65 8.53 1.32 12.16
N THR A 66 7.50 1.79 11.45
CA THR A 66 7.26 1.38 10.06
C THR A 66 8.45 1.72 9.17
N ILE A 67 9.00 2.92 9.28
CA ILE A 67 10.19 3.33 8.53
C ILE A 67 11.36 2.39 8.83
N GLN A 68 11.64 2.11 10.10
CA GLN A 68 12.76 1.24 10.52
C GLN A 68 12.60 -0.20 10.01
N VAL A 69 11.38 -0.72 9.97
CA VAL A 69 11.10 -2.06 9.42
C VAL A 69 11.42 -2.10 7.92
N PHE A 70 10.92 -1.14 7.15
CA PHE A 70 11.08 -1.14 5.70
C PHE A 70 12.44 -0.60 5.22
N GLU A 71 13.20 0.12 6.05
CA GLU A 71 14.61 0.47 5.77
C GLU A 71 15.50 -0.77 5.61
N LYS A 72 15.16 -1.87 6.28
CA LYS A 72 15.88 -3.16 6.19
C LYS A 72 15.58 -3.92 4.89
N THR A 73 14.66 -3.43 4.07
CA THR A 73 14.17 -4.09 2.86
C THR A 73 14.46 -3.28 1.61
N THR A 74 14.38 -3.92 0.46
CA THR A 74 14.53 -3.28 -0.86
C THR A 74 13.28 -3.45 -1.71
N GLY A 75 13.20 -2.75 -2.84
CA GLY A 75 12.09 -2.85 -3.78
C GLY A 75 10.87 -2.00 -3.39
N LYS A 76 9.80 -2.15 -4.16
CA LYS A 76 8.53 -1.44 -3.96
C LYS A 76 7.76 -2.01 -2.78
N ILE A 77 6.95 -1.17 -2.14
CA ILE A 77 6.08 -1.55 -1.02
C ILE A 77 4.64 -1.47 -1.52
N ILE A 78 3.97 -2.61 -1.54
CA ILE A 78 2.59 -2.73 -2.05
C ILE A 78 1.61 -2.74 -0.88
N ILE A 79 0.58 -1.90 -0.97
CA ILE A 79 -0.39 -1.69 0.11
C ILE A 79 -1.82 -1.88 -0.44
N PRO A 80 -2.64 -2.79 0.10
CA PRO A 80 -4.02 -3.02 -0.32
C PRO A 80 -5.01 -2.02 0.31
N SER A 81 -4.60 -0.79 0.50
CA SER A 81 -5.44 0.23 1.16
C SER A 81 -5.00 1.63 0.76
N GLY A 82 -5.90 2.39 0.17
CA GLY A 82 -5.64 3.78 -0.21
C GLY A 82 -5.36 4.69 0.99
N SER A 83 -5.96 4.43 2.15
CA SER A 83 -5.75 5.24 3.36
C SER A 83 -4.35 5.02 3.96
N CYS A 84 -3.90 3.76 4.07
CA CYS A 84 -2.55 3.47 4.56
C CYS A 84 -1.49 3.90 3.54
N ALA A 85 -1.72 3.70 2.24
CA ALA A 85 -0.80 4.17 1.21
C ALA A 85 -0.66 5.71 1.23
N ALA A 86 -1.76 6.44 1.38
CA ALA A 86 -1.74 7.90 1.53
C ALA A 86 -1.01 8.33 2.82
N MET A 87 -1.19 7.59 3.93
CA MET A 87 -0.48 7.88 5.18
C MET A 87 1.04 7.74 5.01
N LEU A 88 1.51 6.67 4.38
CA LEU A 88 2.94 6.47 4.16
C LEU A 88 3.51 7.46 3.13
N LYS A 89 2.75 7.77 2.05
CA LYS A 89 3.20 8.69 1.00
C LYS A 89 3.22 10.17 1.43
N TYR A 90 2.21 10.61 2.17
CA TYR A 90 2.00 12.03 2.48
C TYR A 90 1.98 12.32 3.97
N GLY A 91 1.29 11.48 4.76
CA GLY A 91 1.17 11.67 6.20
C GLY A 91 2.50 11.56 6.95
N TYR A 92 3.37 10.62 6.57
CA TYR A 92 4.68 10.51 7.21
C TYR A 92 5.58 11.72 6.92
N PRO A 93 5.77 12.18 5.67
CA PRO A 93 6.49 13.44 5.43
C PRO A 93 5.93 14.62 6.22
N GLU A 94 4.60 14.81 6.26
CA GLU A 94 3.95 15.86 7.06
C GLU A 94 4.24 15.71 8.57
N LEU A 95 4.18 14.48 9.07
CA LEU A 95 4.40 14.19 10.49
C LEU A 95 5.82 14.56 10.96
N PHE A 96 6.78 14.50 10.04
CA PHE A 96 8.19 14.73 10.32
C PHE A 96 8.74 16.07 9.76
N GLU A 97 7.88 17.03 9.35
CA GLU A 97 8.33 18.32 8.79
C GLU A 97 9.32 19.08 9.69
N GLY A 98 9.21 18.96 11.01
CA GLY A 98 10.11 19.57 11.98
C GLY A 98 11.38 18.77 12.33
N ASP A 99 11.61 17.62 11.66
CA ASP A 99 12.71 16.70 11.96
C ASP A 99 13.38 16.25 10.66
N PRO A 100 14.48 16.92 10.24
CA PRO A 100 15.11 16.67 8.93
C PRO A 100 15.54 15.22 8.71
N ASP A 101 16.03 14.54 9.74
CA ASP A 101 16.53 13.17 9.64
C ASP A 101 15.39 12.19 9.37
N TRP A 102 14.31 12.28 10.15
CA TRP A 102 13.12 11.46 9.94
C TRP A 102 12.35 11.84 8.68
N LEU A 103 12.34 13.13 8.31
CA LEU A 103 11.71 13.57 7.06
C LEU A 103 12.41 12.97 5.83
N ALA A 104 13.74 12.92 5.84
CA ALA A 104 14.49 12.29 4.74
C ALA A 104 14.15 10.80 4.61
N LYS A 105 14.10 10.07 5.72
CA LYS A 105 13.71 8.66 5.76
C LYS A 105 12.26 8.44 5.31
N ALA A 106 11.33 9.28 5.78
CA ALA A 106 9.93 9.23 5.38
C ALA A 106 9.75 9.43 3.86
N ARG A 107 10.51 10.37 3.26
CA ARG A 107 10.48 10.61 1.81
C ARG A 107 11.06 9.44 1.01
N LEU A 108 12.13 8.81 1.49
CA LEU A 108 12.69 7.61 0.86
C LEU A 108 11.68 6.45 0.89
N LEU A 109 11.02 6.23 2.02
CA LEU A 109 9.96 5.23 2.14
C LEU A 109 8.81 5.56 1.18
N ALA A 110 8.30 6.79 1.20
CA ALA A 110 7.19 7.26 0.36
C ALA A 110 7.42 7.01 -1.13
N GLY A 111 8.66 7.17 -1.61
CA GLY A 111 9.05 6.89 -3.00
C GLY A 111 8.93 5.42 -3.41
N ARG A 112 8.87 4.50 -2.44
CA ARG A 112 8.73 3.05 -2.67
C ARG A 112 7.28 2.57 -2.58
N VAL A 113 6.37 3.36 -2.02
CA VAL A 113 4.98 2.98 -1.73
C VAL A 113 4.11 3.06 -2.97
N HIS A 114 3.37 1.99 -3.22
CA HIS A 114 2.33 1.90 -4.25
C HIS A 114 1.06 1.29 -3.68
N GLU A 115 -0.07 1.88 -4.01
CA GLU A 115 -1.34 1.21 -3.79
C GLU A 115 -1.45 0.03 -4.78
N PHE A 116 -2.11 -1.04 -4.37
CA PHE A 116 -2.13 -2.30 -5.10
C PHE A 116 -2.62 -2.18 -6.55
N THR A 117 -3.72 -1.47 -6.79
CA THR A 117 -4.26 -1.31 -8.14
C THR A 117 -3.44 -0.35 -9.00
N GLU A 118 -2.87 0.70 -8.38
CA GLU A 118 -1.87 1.58 -8.99
C GLU A 118 -0.66 0.76 -9.46
N TYR A 119 -0.14 -0.11 -8.60
CA TYR A 119 1.00 -0.94 -8.94
C TYR A 119 0.72 -1.87 -10.12
N LEU A 120 -0.41 -2.58 -10.10
CA LEU A 120 -0.75 -3.50 -11.21
C LEU A 120 -0.88 -2.77 -12.54
N VAL A 121 -1.61 -1.66 -12.58
CA VAL A 121 -1.95 -0.99 -13.83
C VAL A 121 -0.83 -0.08 -14.30
N ASP A 122 -0.35 0.82 -13.44
CA ASP A 122 0.55 1.90 -13.87
C ASP A 122 2.03 1.47 -13.85
N VAL A 123 2.39 0.52 -12.97
CA VAL A 123 3.78 0.03 -12.90
C VAL A 123 3.97 -1.24 -13.71
N ARG A 124 3.03 -2.19 -13.63
CA ARG A 124 3.14 -3.49 -14.31
C ARG A 124 2.46 -3.54 -15.67
N GLY A 125 1.61 -2.54 -16.01
CA GLY A 125 0.84 -2.53 -17.26
C GLY A 125 -0.24 -3.62 -17.34
N ILE A 126 -0.68 -4.15 -16.20
CA ILE A 126 -1.63 -5.25 -16.13
C ILE A 126 -3.04 -4.68 -15.89
N SER A 127 -3.96 -4.94 -16.82
CA SER A 127 -5.37 -4.54 -16.69
C SER A 127 -6.35 -5.74 -16.67
N ASP A 128 -5.90 -6.92 -17.00
CA ASP A 128 -6.67 -8.17 -16.94
C ASP A 128 -5.78 -9.33 -16.46
N LEU A 129 -6.23 -10.04 -15.45
CA LEU A 129 -5.59 -11.22 -14.90
C LEU A 129 -6.38 -12.51 -15.20
N GLY A 130 -7.36 -12.43 -16.10
CA GLY A 130 -8.22 -13.54 -16.47
C GLY A 130 -9.22 -13.93 -15.37
N SER A 131 -9.52 -13.05 -14.44
CA SER A 131 -10.57 -13.25 -13.45
C SER A 131 -11.94 -13.18 -14.10
N ARG A 132 -12.94 -13.85 -13.49
CA ARG A 132 -14.34 -13.77 -13.94
C ARG A 132 -15.27 -13.76 -12.72
N TRP A 133 -16.26 -12.90 -12.76
CA TRP A 133 -17.29 -12.80 -11.74
C TRP A 133 -18.69 -12.85 -12.37
N PRO A 134 -19.54 -13.82 -12.06
CA PRO A 134 -20.83 -14.00 -12.71
C PRO A 134 -21.94 -13.08 -12.14
N GLY A 135 -21.59 -11.88 -11.69
CA GLY A 135 -22.52 -10.97 -11.04
C GLY A 135 -22.34 -9.52 -11.46
N LYS A 136 -23.15 -8.64 -10.86
CA LYS A 136 -23.01 -7.19 -11.00
C LYS A 136 -22.10 -6.67 -9.91
N LEU A 137 -21.14 -5.84 -10.27
CA LEU A 137 -20.23 -5.17 -9.35
C LEU A 137 -20.47 -3.66 -9.38
N THR A 138 -20.30 -3.03 -8.25
CA THR A 138 -20.16 -1.57 -8.15
C THR A 138 -18.91 -1.24 -7.38
N TYR A 139 -18.30 -0.11 -7.70
CA TYR A 139 -17.07 0.34 -7.08
C TYR A 139 -17.25 1.72 -6.47
N HIS A 140 -16.89 1.84 -5.19
CA HIS A 140 -16.85 3.11 -4.47
C HIS A 140 -15.39 3.46 -4.15
N PRO A 141 -14.79 4.50 -4.74
CA PRO A 141 -13.44 4.94 -4.41
C PRO A 141 -13.43 5.55 -3.01
N SER A 142 -12.48 5.12 -2.17
CA SER A 142 -12.29 5.77 -0.87
C SER A 142 -11.71 7.18 -1.03
N CYS A 143 -11.99 8.06 -0.06
CA CYS A 143 -11.56 9.46 -0.12
C CYS A 143 -10.03 9.60 -0.30
N HIS A 144 -9.24 8.84 0.48
CA HIS A 144 -7.78 8.91 0.39
C HIS A 144 -7.26 8.32 -0.93
N LEU A 145 -7.86 7.25 -1.42
CA LEU A 145 -7.49 6.65 -2.70
C LEU A 145 -7.71 7.64 -3.85
N LEU A 146 -8.93 8.20 -3.93
CA LEU A 146 -9.30 9.10 -5.01
C LEU A 146 -8.63 10.47 -4.89
N ARG A 147 -8.74 11.12 -3.71
CA ARG A 147 -8.38 12.54 -3.56
C ARG A 147 -6.90 12.77 -3.26
N MET A 148 -6.25 11.85 -2.56
CA MET A 148 -4.84 12.00 -2.21
C MET A 148 -3.91 11.25 -3.17
N LEU A 149 -4.25 10.02 -3.55
CA LEU A 149 -3.42 9.21 -4.44
C LEU A 149 -3.76 9.39 -5.93
N GLY A 150 -4.94 9.94 -6.27
CA GLY A 150 -5.40 10.08 -7.66
C GLY A 150 -5.74 8.74 -8.32
N VAL A 151 -5.96 7.69 -7.53
CA VAL A 151 -6.24 6.34 -8.02
C VAL A 151 -7.76 6.15 -8.12
N ASP A 152 -8.28 6.05 -9.34
CA ASP A 152 -9.68 5.76 -9.65
C ASP A 152 -9.81 4.92 -10.93
N ARG A 153 -9.06 5.28 -11.98
CA ARG A 153 -9.04 4.56 -13.25
C ARG A 153 -8.56 3.12 -13.10
N GLN A 154 -7.54 2.90 -12.29
CA GLN A 154 -6.86 1.63 -12.15
C GLN A 154 -7.79 0.51 -11.63
N PRO A 155 -8.47 0.66 -10.49
CA PRO A 155 -9.40 -0.36 -10.01
C PRO A 155 -10.57 -0.56 -10.98
N ARG A 156 -11.05 0.49 -11.65
CA ARG A 156 -12.13 0.37 -12.66
C ARG A 156 -11.70 -0.45 -13.87
N LEU A 157 -10.46 -0.27 -14.35
CA LEU A 157 -9.91 -1.08 -15.44
C LEU A 157 -9.82 -2.56 -15.05
N LEU A 158 -9.29 -2.85 -13.86
CA LEU A 158 -9.19 -4.23 -13.36
C LEU A 158 -10.56 -4.89 -13.21
N LEU A 159 -11.55 -4.14 -12.70
CA LEU A 159 -12.92 -4.65 -12.53
C LEU A 159 -13.67 -4.80 -13.88
N ALA A 160 -13.35 -4.01 -14.88
CA ALA A 160 -13.95 -4.15 -16.22
C ALA A 160 -13.47 -5.43 -16.95
N GLY A 161 -12.34 -6.00 -16.53
CA GLY A 161 -11.80 -7.26 -17.04
C GLY A 161 -12.34 -8.53 -16.35
N VAL A 162 -13.25 -8.38 -15.37
CA VAL A 162 -13.71 -9.49 -14.52
C VAL A 162 -15.02 -10.10 -14.99
#